data_740d63e8c0d3c11295dfc564e1bb80d3
#
_entry.id   740d63e8c0d3c11295dfc564e1bb80d3
#
_cell.length_a   1.000
_cell.length_b   1.000
_cell.length_c   1.000
_cell.angle_alpha   90.00
_cell.angle_beta   90.00
_cell.angle_gamma   90.00
#
_symmetry.space_group_name_H-M   'P 1'
#
loop_
_entity.id
_entity.type
_entity.pdbx_description
1 polymer ?
#
loop_
_entity_poly.entity_id
_entity_poly.type
_entity_poly.pdbx_seq_one_letter_code
_entity_poly.pdbx_strand_id
1 'polypeptide(L)'
;MKKQDVDIVFLNDPKNVFYISSYRSDPHERVLAAVLFKDAAPILFVPALEENDARKTAEGFDVISYMDTQDPWTVLATNIKERYSSLSGWSIEKDFLTVERMETLRKHFPTATFNHNISTALQNMRLIKSEKEITFMKQAGYWADEALKIGAGTLREGITELEVVAEIEYQLKKRGVAEMSFTTMVLFGENAASPHGVPGDTKLKKNQFVLFDLGTMHEGYASDVTRTFFFGEEPSAHQKRIYELVLAAHDEAMAAVH
;
A
#
# COMPACT_ATOMS: atom_id res chain seq x y z
N MET A 1 -4.36 18.56 16.83
CA MET A 1 -4.96 19.84 16.46
C MET A 1 -4.90 20.84 17.63
N LYS A 2 -5.58 20.63 18.77
CA LYS A 2 -5.65 21.62 19.87
C LYS A 2 -4.32 22.09 20.45
N LYS A 3 -3.28 21.25 20.45
CA LYS A 3 -1.94 21.59 21.00
C LYS A 3 -1.02 22.34 20.02
N GLN A 4 -1.37 22.43 18.74
CA GLN A 4 -0.49 22.93 17.67
C GLN A 4 -1.11 24.06 16.84
N ASP A 5 -2.23 24.62 17.30
CA ASP A 5 -2.99 25.68 16.58
C ASP A 5 -3.34 25.29 15.13
N VAL A 6 -3.78 24.02 14.95
CA VAL A 6 -4.23 23.47 13.68
C VAL A 6 -5.76 23.44 13.66
N ASP A 7 -6.35 24.14 12.72
CA ASP A 7 -7.80 24.19 12.52
C ASP A 7 -8.27 23.07 11.59
N ILE A 8 -7.50 22.80 10.55
CA ILE A 8 -7.83 21.85 9.49
C ILE A 8 -6.65 20.89 9.25
N VAL A 9 -6.96 19.59 9.11
CA VAL A 9 -6.05 18.60 8.56
C VAL A 9 -6.58 18.17 7.20
N PHE A 10 -5.78 18.30 6.18
CA PHE A 10 -6.10 17.87 4.82
C PHE A 10 -5.23 16.67 4.44
N LEU A 11 -5.88 15.54 4.20
CA LEU A 11 -5.27 14.28 3.78
C LEU A 11 -5.64 13.99 2.33
N ASN A 12 -4.64 13.60 1.56
CA ASN A 12 -4.79 13.36 0.12
C ASN A 12 -4.05 12.08 -0.36
N ASP A 13 -3.23 11.46 0.49
CA ASP A 13 -2.70 10.12 0.24
C ASP A 13 -3.83 9.09 0.41
N PRO A 14 -4.19 8.31 -0.64
CA PRO A 14 -5.24 7.30 -0.55
C PRO A 14 -5.05 6.30 0.60
N LYS A 15 -3.81 5.98 0.95
CA LYS A 15 -3.51 5.08 2.09
C LYS A 15 -3.87 5.72 3.44
N ASN A 16 -3.61 7.01 3.60
CA ASN A 16 -3.94 7.73 4.81
C ASN A 16 -5.43 8.09 4.87
N VAL A 17 -6.05 8.39 3.73
CA VAL A 17 -7.51 8.53 3.62
C VAL A 17 -8.19 7.23 4.04
N PHE A 18 -7.74 6.08 3.50
CA PHE A 18 -8.24 4.76 3.92
C PHE A 18 -8.07 4.52 5.42
N TYR A 19 -6.88 4.78 5.96
CA TYR A 19 -6.58 4.56 7.38
C TYR A 19 -7.53 5.31 8.32
N ILE A 20 -7.90 6.55 7.96
CA ILE A 20 -8.75 7.40 8.79
C ILE A 20 -10.25 7.17 8.56
N SER A 21 -10.67 6.87 7.33
CA SER A 21 -12.08 6.80 6.92
C SER A 21 -12.60 5.38 6.71
N SER A 22 -11.72 4.38 6.65
CA SER A 22 -12.01 3.01 6.20
C SER A 22 -12.46 2.92 4.74
N TYR A 23 -12.47 4.03 3.98
CA TYR A 23 -12.82 4.05 2.57
C TYR A 23 -11.58 3.85 1.72
N ARG A 24 -11.55 2.76 0.94
CA ARG A 24 -10.47 2.41 0.03
C ARG A 24 -10.83 2.75 -1.40
N SER A 25 -10.00 3.55 -2.05
CA SER A 25 -10.11 3.92 -3.46
C SER A 25 -8.73 4.08 -4.09
N ASP A 26 -8.68 3.85 -5.39
CA ASP A 26 -7.60 4.30 -6.27
C ASP A 26 -8.18 5.41 -7.18
N PRO A 27 -8.06 6.68 -6.79
CA PRO A 27 -8.73 7.78 -7.47
C PRO A 27 -8.09 8.13 -8.81
N HIS A 28 -6.97 7.52 -9.18
CA HIS A 28 -6.15 7.88 -10.35
C HIS A 28 -5.82 9.38 -10.34
N GLU A 29 -6.22 10.12 -11.39
CA GLU A 29 -6.02 11.57 -11.52
C GLU A 29 -7.00 12.41 -10.68
N ARG A 30 -8.09 11.81 -10.18
CA ARG A 30 -9.16 12.53 -9.46
C ARG A 30 -8.76 12.94 -8.05
N VAL A 31 -9.47 13.89 -7.50
CA VAL A 31 -9.23 14.37 -6.15
C VAL A 31 -9.98 13.50 -5.15
N LEU A 32 -9.23 12.75 -4.35
CA LEU A 32 -9.70 12.08 -3.14
C LEU A 32 -9.10 12.82 -1.94
N ALA A 33 -9.92 13.18 -0.95
CA ALA A 33 -9.41 13.81 0.26
C ALA A 33 -10.24 13.47 1.51
N ALA A 34 -9.57 13.41 2.66
CA ALA A 34 -10.22 13.51 3.95
C ALA A 34 -9.85 14.84 4.60
N VAL A 35 -10.88 15.62 5.01
CA VAL A 35 -10.70 16.90 5.68
C VAL A 35 -11.21 16.79 7.09
N LEU A 36 -10.31 16.92 8.04
CA LEU A 36 -10.64 16.86 9.47
C LEU A 36 -10.65 18.28 10.05
N PHE A 37 -11.66 18.61 10.80
CA PHE A 37 -11.83 19.90 11.46
C PHE A 37 -11.59 19.77 12.97
N LYS A 38 -11.16 20.85 13.59
CA LYS A 38 -10.92 20.88 15.04
C LYS A 38 -12.21 20.66 15.83
N ASP A 39 -13.32 21.27 15.39
CA ASP A 39 -14.59 21.31 16.10
C ASP A 39 -15.82 21.11 15.18
N ALA A 40 -15.66 20.43 14.03
CA ALA A 40 -16.76 20.09 13.12
C ALA A 40 -16.61 18.66 12.59
N ALA A 41 -17.69 18.12 12.01
CA ALA A 41 -17.69 16.79 11.41
C ALA A 41 -16.74 16.73 10.20
N PRO A 42 -15.95 15.65 10.06
CA PRO A 42 -15.00 15.51 8.96
C PRO A 42 -15.70 15.31 7.62
N ILE A 43 -15.04 15.73 6.54
CA ILE A 43 -15.47 15.49 5.17
C ILE A 43 -14.64 14.37 4.59
N LEU A 44 -15.29 13.42 3.91
CA LEU A 44 -14.68 12.56 2.91
C LEU A 44 -15.10 13.06 1.52
N PHE A 45 -14.14 13.55 0.74
CA PHE A 45 -14.34 14.14 -0.57
C PHE A 45 -13.95 13.16 -1.67
N VAL A 46 -14.92 12.79 -2.53
CA VAL A 46 -14.77 11.73 -3.52
C VAL A 46 -15.38 12.13 -4.88
N PRO A 47 -14.94 11.50 -6.00
CA PRO A 47 -15.69 11.59 -7.25
C PRO A 47 -17.12 11.06 -7.10
N ALA A 48 -18.09 11.62 -7.81
CA ALA A 48 -19.50 11.21 -7.75
C ALA A 48 -19.72 9.74 -8.09
N LEU A 49 -18.87 9.17 -8.94
CA LEU A 49 -18.89 7.75 -9.30
C LEU A 49 -18.64 6.83 -8.08
N GLU A 50 -17.95 7.31 -7.07
CA GLU A 50 -17.55 6.56 -5.87
C GLU A 50 -18.41 6.87 -4.64
N GLU A 51 -19.34 7.82 -4.74
CA GLU A 51 -20.12 8.31 -3.59
C GLU A 51 -20.85 7.20 -2.85
N ASN A 52 -21.51 6.29 -3.57
CA ASN A 52 -22.29 5.22 -2.95
C ASN A 52 -21.42 4.25 -2.14
N ASP A 53 -20.23 3.95 -2.61
CA ASP A 53 -19.31 3.04 -1.91
C ASP A 53 -18.63 3.74 -0.74
N ALA A 54 -18.29 5.03 -0.88
CA ALA A 54 -17.80 5.85 0.21
C ALA A 54 -18.82 5.94 1.37
N ARG A 55 -20.10 6.16 1.07
CA ARG A 55 -21.18 6.22 2.08
C ARG A 55 -21.41 4.91 2.85
N LYS A 56 -21.10 3.76 2.24
CA LYS A 56 -21.24 2.45 2.89
C LYS A 56 -20.15 2.18 3.94
N THR A 57 -18.96 2.77 3.77
CA THR A 57 -17.76 2.41 4.54
C THR A 57 -17.22 3.52 5.43
N ALA A 58 -17.40 4.79 5.05
CA ALA A 58 -16.84 5.93 5.75
C ALA A 58 -17.73 6.37 6.93
N GLU A 59 -17.76 5.56 7.97
CA GLU A 59 -18.54 5.88 9.19
C GLU A 59 -17.98 7.14 9.88
N GLY A 60 -18.87 8.04 10.25
CA GLY A 60 -18.52 9.30 10.94
C GLY A 60 -18.02 10.42 10.02
N PHE A 61 -18.01 10.21 8.71
CA PHE A 61 -17.68 11.25 7.72
C PHE A 61 -18.92 11.73 6.97
N ASP A 62 -18.95 13.04 6.70
CA ASP A 62 -19.87 13.57 5.70
C ASP A 62 -19.26 13.39 4.31
N VAL A 63 -19.86 12.53 3.51
CA VAL A 63 -19.39 12.27 2.15
C VAL A 63 -19.89 13.37 1.22
N ILE A 64 -18.95 14.11 0.63
CA ILE A 64 -19.18 15.14 -0.37
C ILE A 64 -18.63 14.65 -1.69
N SER A 65 -19.43 14.66 -2.73
CA SER A 65 -19.00 14.22 -4.06
C SER A 65 -18.98 15.37 -5.08
N TYR A 66 -18.25 15.18 -6.17
CA TYR A 66 -18.19 16.10 -7.30
C TYR A 66 -18.29 15.35 -8.63
N MET A 67 -18.90 15.98 -9.62
CA MET A 67 -19.03 15.46 -10.99
C MET A 67 -17.76 15.76 -11.79
N ASP A 68 -17.43 14.92 -12.78
CA ASP A 68 -16.27 15.15 -13.68
C ASP A 68 -16.38 16.47 -14.49
N THR A 69 -17.58 17.05 -14.59
CA THR A 69 -17.84 18.35 -15.23
C THR A 69 -17.61 19.55 -14.30
N GLN A 70 -17.35 19.33 -13.02
CA GLN A 70 -17.13 20.39 -12.02
C GLN A 70 -15.63 20.54 -11.73
N ASP A 71 -15.22 21.75 -11.34
CA ASP A 71 -13.92 21.92 -10.71
C ASP A 71 -13.96 21.38 -9.26
N PRO A 72 -13.24 20.27 -8.96
CA PRO A 72 -13.29 19.64 -7.65
C PRO A 72 -12.82 20.56 -6.53
N TRP A 73 -11.86 21.43 -6.82
CA TRP A 73 -11.30 22.33 -5.82
C TRP A 73 -12.27 23.43 -5.40
N THR A 74 -13.07 23.94 -6.34
CA THR A 74 -14.14 24.89 -6.06
C THR A 74 -15.23 24.23 -5.21
N VAL A 75 -15.64 22.99 -5.54
CA VAL A 75 -16.66 22.25 -4.75
C VAL A 75 -16.13 22.01 -3.32
N LEU A 76 -14.91 21.51 -3.20
CA LEU A 76 -14.28 21.27 -1.89
C LEU A 76 -14.16 22.54 -1.05
N ALA A 77 -13.65 23.62 -1.65
CA ALA A 77 -13.45 24.88 -0.95
C ALA A 77 -14.76 25.50 -0.47
N THR A 78 -15.83 25.40 -1.24
CA THR A 78 -17.16 25.87 -0.86
C THR A 78 -17.65 25.12 0.40
N ASN A 79 -17.58 23.79 0.36
CA ASN A 79 -18.01 22.95 1.49
C ASN A 79 -17.18 23.19 2.78
N ILE A 80 -15.87 23.43 2.64
CA ILE A 80 -15.01 23.73 3.78
C ILE A 80 -15.39 25.10 4.38
N LYS A 81 -15.57 26.13 3.55
CA LYS A 81 -15.91 27.50 4.00
C LYS A 81 -17.29 27.59 4.66
N GLU A 82 -18.25 26.84 4.15
CA GLU A 82 -19.59 26.77 4.75
C GLU A 82 -19.59 26.09 6.12
N ARG A 83 -18.70 25.13 6.32
CA ARG A 83 -18.64 24.30 7.53
C ARG A 83 -17.82 24.94 8.64
N TYR A 84 -16.78 25.67 8.32
CA TYR A 84 -15.81 26.13 9.29
C TYR A 84 -15.29 27.53 8.98
N SER A 85 -15.41 28.44 9.95
CA SER A 85 -15.07 29.85 9.76
C SER A 85 -13.59 30.17 10.03
N SER A 86 -12.91 29.38 10.88
CA SER A 86 -11.49 29.56 11.17
C SER A 86 -10.66 28.72 10.21
N LEU A 87 -10.03 29.36 9.23
CA LEU A 87 -9.32 28.67 8.15
C LEU A 87 -7.80 28.98 8.14
N SER A 88 -7.24 29.38 9.28
CA SER A 88 -5.89 29.92 9.33
C SER A 88 -4.81 28.84 9.40
N GLY A 89 -4.94 27.87 10.26
CA GLY A 89 -3.93 26.86 10.53
C GLY A 89 -4.22 25.52 9.86
N TRP A 90 -3.47 25.17 8.82
CA TRP A 90 -3.60 23.89 8.11
C TRP A 90 -2.42 22.97 8.37
N SER A 91 -2.73 21.69 8.56
CA SER A 91 -1.76 20.60 8.50
C SER A 91 -2.03 19.74 7.28
N ILE A 92 -1.00 19.50 6.49
CA ILE A 92 -1.07 18.79 5.20
C ILE A 92 -0.05 17.67 5.15
N GLU A 93 -0.20 16.74 4.22
CA GLU A 93 0.78 15.71 3.92
C GLU A 93 1.85 16.26 2.99
N LYS A 94 2.94 16.81 3.57
CA LYS A 94 4.01 17.45 2.78
C LYS A 94 4.83 16.48 1.94
N ASP A 95 4.81 15.21 2.25
CA ASP A 95 5.49 14.13 1.53
C ASP A 95 4.65 13.55 0.38
N PHE A 96 3.37 13.90 0.29
CA PHE A 96 2.47 13.38 -0.73
C PHE A 96 1.82 14.48 -1.59
N LEU A 97 1.45 15.60 -0.99
CA LEU A 97 0.73 16.67 -1.68
C LEU A 97 1.60 17.28 -2.80
N THR A 98 1.14 17.21 -4.05
CA THR A 98 1.85 17.78 -5.18
C THR A 98 1.91 19.31 -5.11
N VAL A 99 2.90 19.90 -5.78
CA VAL A 99 3.04 21.37 -5.86
C VAL A 99 1.78 21.99 -6.47
N GLU A 100 1.26 21.44 -7.55
CA GLU A 100 0.04 21.90 -8.22
C GLU A 100 -1.17 21.93 -7.26
N ARG A 101 -1.40 20.85 -6.50
CA ARG A 101 -2.48 20.78 -5.52
C ARG A 101 -2.28 21.79 -4.40
N MET A 102 -1.05 22.00 -3.97
CA MET A 102 -0.71 22.99 -2.96
C MET A 102 -0.96 24.43 -3.44
N GLU A 103 -0.60 24.76 -4.67
CA GLU A 103 -0.86 26.07 -5.27
C GLU A 103 -2.36 26.32 -5.41
N THR A 104 -3.10 25.29 -5.80
CA THR A 104 -4.57 25.34 -5.88
C THR A 104 -5.21 25.58 -4.52
N LEU A 105 -4.77 24.88 -3.47
CA LEU A 105 -5.24 25.15 -2.10
C LEU A 105 -4.96 26.59 -1.68
N ARG A 106 -3.77 27.11 -1.93
CA ARG A 106 -3.41 28.51 -1.64
C ARG A 106 -4.30 29.53 -2.38
N LYS A 107 -4.65 29.23 -3.63
CA LYS A 107 -5.57 30.08 -4.41
C LYS A 107 -6.96 30.15 -3.79
N HIS A 108 -7.49 29.01 -3.30
CA HIS A 108 -8.82 28.96 -2.69
C HIS A 108 -8.84 29.46 -1.23
N PHE A 109 -7.70 29.37 -0.52
CA PHE A 109 -7.55 29.76 0.89
C PHE A 109 -6.34 30.70 1.09
N PRO A 110 -6.41 31.93 0.56
CA PRO A 110 -5.25 32.85 0.51
C PRO A 110 -4.76 33.32 1.89
N THR A 111 -5.60 33.24 2.92
CA THR A 111 -5.26 33.60 4.30
C THR A 111 -4.79 32.41 5.14
N ALA A 112 -4.86 31.19 4.61
CA ALA A 112 -4.45 29.98 5.30
C ALA A 112 -2.91 29.84 5.34
N THR A 113 -2.43 29.32 6.45
CA THR A 113 -1.02 28.92 6.60
C THR A 113 -0.90 27.42 6.57
N PHE A 114 -0.04 26.88 5.71
CA PHE A 114 0.19 25.45 5.50
C PHE A 114 1.52 25.02 6.14
N ASN A 115 1.74 25.43 7.39
CA ASN A 115 3.03 25.29 8.04
C ASN A 115 3.24 23.91 8.69
N HIS A 116 2.15 23.25 9.08
CA HIS A 116 2.23 21.97 9.77
C HIS A 116 2.27 20.80 8.80
N ASN A 117 2.99 19.74 9.19
CA ASN A 117 3.09 18.48 8.47
C ASN A 117 2.45 17.36 9.30
N ILE A 118 1.41 16.73 8.76
CA ILE A 118 0.72 15.61 9.45
C ILE A 118 1.38 14.25 9.17
N SER A 119 2.20 14.12 8.13
CA SER A 119 2.75 12.85 7.66
C SER A 119 3.42 12.05 8.77
N THR A 120 4.31 12.69 9.54
CA THR A 120 5.02 12.03 10.65
C THR A 120 4.06 11.53 11.74
N ALA A 121 3.00 12.29 12.04
CA ALA A 121 2.03 11.87 13.04
C ALA A 121 1.23 10.65 12.55
N LEU A 122 0.81 10.62 11.29
CA LEU A 122 0.14 9.47 10.67
C LEU A 122 1.05 8.25 10.60
N GLN A 123 2.31 8.42 10.21
CA GLN A 123 3.30 7.35 10.24
C GLN A 123 3.42 6.73 11.62
N ASN A 124 3.57 7.56 12.67
CA ASN A 124 3.64 7.10 14.05
C ASN A 124 2.36 6.38 14.51
N MET A 125 1.18 6.86 14.14
CA MET A 125 -0.09 6.18 14.45
C MET A 125 -0.16 4.79 13.81
N ARG A 126 0.39 4.63 12.60
CA ARG A 126 0.39 3.37 11.84
C ARG A 126 1.50 2.40 12.28
N LEU A 127 2.49 2.84 13.07
CA LEU A 127 3.54 1.95 13.60
C LEU A 127 3.00 0.90 14.56
N ILE A 128 2.10 1.31 15.45
CA ILE A 128 1.50 0.41 16.44
C ILE A 128 0.14 -0.04 15.92
N LYS A 129 0.05 -1.32 15.54
CA LYS A 129 -1.17 -1.91 14.98
C LYS A 129 -2.13 -2.33 16.07
N SER A 130 -3.42 -2.15 15.82
CA SER A 130 -4.50 -2.73 16.64
C SER A 130 -4.61 -4.25 16.41
N GLU A 131 -5.31 -4.96 17.28
CA GLU A 131 -5.57 -6.39 17.13
C GLU A 131 -6.30 -6.75 15.83
N LYS A 132 -7.19 -5.87 15.37
CA LYS A 132 -7.89 -6.04 14.09
C LYS A 132 -6.91 -5.93 12.91
N GLU A 133 -6.03 -4.93 12.90
CA GLU A 133 -5.00 -4.78 11.88
C GLU A 133 -4.02 -5.95 11.86
N ILE A 134 -3.61 -6.42 13.04
CA ILE A 134 -2.76 -7.63 13.17
C ILE A 134 -3.47 -8.86 12.57
N THR A 135 -4.78 -9.00 12.77
CA THR A 135 -5.57 -10.08 12.17
C THR A 135 -5.55 -10.03 10.65
N PHE A 136 -5.70 -8.85 10.06
CA PHE A 136 -5.63 -8.67 8.61
C PHE A 136 -4.22 -8.96 8.06
N MET A 137 -3.18 -8.50 8.75
CA MET A 137 -1.78 -8.80 8.39
C MET A 137 -1.48 -10.31 8.45
N LYS A 138 -1.96 -11.01 9.48
CA LYS A 138 -1.83 -12.48 9.58
C LYS A 138 -2.53 -13.19 8.44
N GLN A 139 -3.71 -12.72 8.03
CA GLN A 139 -4.42 -13.32 6.90
C GLN A 139 -3.70 -13.05 5.57
N ALA A 140 -3.15 -11.85 5.37
CA ALA A 140 -2.29 -11.57 4.22
C ALA A 140 -1.05 -12.48 4.22
N GLY A 141 -0.38 -12.66 5.36
CA GLY A 141 0.74 -13.59 5.50
C GLY A 141 0.38 -15.05 5.17
N TYR A 142 -0.77 -15.52 5.66
CA TYR A 142 -1.26 -16.85 5.31
C TYR A 142 -1.40 -17.07 3.79
N TRP A 143 -1.95 -16.08 3.08
CA TRP A 143 -2.09 -16.17 1.63
C TRP A 143 -0.75 -16.10 0.90
N ALA A 144 0.25 -15.39 1.43
CA ALA A 144 1.61 -15.40 0.88
C ALA A 144 2.27 -16.78 1.05
N ASP A 145 2.08 -17.44 2.20
CA ASP A 145 2.56 -18.82 2.39
C ASP A 145 1.89 -19.82 1.42
N GLU A 146 0.59 -19.66 1.17
CA GLU A 146 -0.13 -20.46 0.16
C GLU A 146 0.40 -20.19 -1.26
N ALA A 147 0.70 -18.94 -1.58
CA ALA A 147 1.32 -18.55 -2.86
C ALA A 147 2.67 -19.25 -3.08
N LEU A 148 3.52 -19.29 -2.04
CA LEU A 148 4.81 -20.01 -2.08
C LEU A 148 4.63 -21.51 -2.32
N LYS A 149 3.65 -22.15 -1.65
CA LYS A 149 3.34 -23.58 -1.87
C LYS A 149 2.88 -23.86 -3.29
N ILE A 150 2.02 -23.00 -3.85
CA ILE A 150 1.57 -23.10 -5.23
C ILE A 150 2.75 -22.96 -6.17
N GLY A 151 3.57 -21.92 -6.01
CA GLY A 151 4.72 -21.65 -6.84
C GLY A 151 5.73 -22.80 -6.80
N ALA A 152 6.09 -23.27 -5.61
CA ALA A 152 7.01 -24.41 -5.45
C ALA A 152 6.45 -25.68 -6.09
N GLY A 153 5.14 -25.94 -5.95
CA GLY A 153 4.47 -27.11 -6.56
C GLY A 153 4.35 -27.04 -8.08
N THR A 154 4.52 -25.85 -8.68
CA THR A 154 4.43 -25.61 -10.12
C THR A 154 5.79 -25.85 -10.83
N LEU A 155 6.89 -25.84 -10.07
CA LEU A 155 8.25 -25.95 -10.63
C LEU A 155 8.45 -27.28 -11.38
N ARG A 156 8.89 -27.15 -12.63
CA ARG A 156 9.33 -28.26 -13.47
C ARG A 156 10.39 -27.77 -14.47
N GLU A 157 11.24 -28.63 -14.92
CA GLU A 157 12.26 -28.27 -15.92
C GLU A 157 11.57 -27.70 -17.17
N GLY A 158 12.09 -26.60 -17.68
CA GLY A 158 11.60 -25.90 -18.87
C GLY A 158 10.46 -24.94 -18.68
N ILE A 159 9.85 -24.86 -17.48
CA ILE A 159 8.84 -23.83 -17.17
C ILE A 159 9.51 -22.45 -17.13
N THR A 160 8.80 -21.41 -17.56
CA THR A 160 9.29 -20.03 -17.49
C THR A 160 8.94 -19.34 -16.16
N GLU A 161 9.68 -18.29 -15.83
CA GLU A 161 9.40 -17.45 -14.65
C GLU A 161 7.97 -16.89 -14.69
N LEU A 162 7.55 -16.35 -15.85
CA LEU A 162 6.19 -15.82 -16.05
C LEU A 162 5.10 -16.89 -15.93
N GLU A 163 5.32 -18.12 -16.38
CA GLU A 163 4.34 -19.20 -16.23
C GLU A 163 4.13 -19.54 -14.76
N VAL A 164 5.18 -19.51 -13.91
CA VAL A 164 5.04 -19.73 -12.48
C VAL A 164 4.28 -18.57 -11.81
N VAL A 165 4.59 -17.32 -12.17
CA VAL A 165 3.85 -16.14 -11.69
C VAL A 165 2.37 -16.26 -12.05
N ALA A 166 2.06 -16.56 -13.32
CA ALA A 166 0.67 -16.69 -13.79
C ALA A 166 -0.10 -17.76 -13.02
N GLU A 167 0.51 -18.92 -12.73
CA GLU A 167 -0.14 -19.99 -11.98
C GLU A 167 -0.39 -19.58 -10.52
N ILE A 168 0.59 -18.95 -9.86
CA ILE A 168 0.42 -18.42 -8.49
C ILE A 168 -0.78 -17.48 -8.42
N GLU A 169 -0.80 -16.45 -9.24
CA GLU A 169 -1.85 -15.42 -9.22
C GLU A 169 -3.21 -15.98 -9.63
N TYR A 170 -3.26 -16.88 -10.61
CA TYR A 170 -4.49 -17.56 -11.00
C TYR A 170 -5.10 -18.35 -9.85
N GLN A 171 -4.30 -19.17 -9.17
CA GLN A 171 -4.76 -20.00 -8.06
C GLN A 171 -5.19 -19.17 -6.85
N LEU A 172 -4.48 -18.08 -6.56
CA LEU A 172 -4.85 -17.16 -5.49
C LEU A 172 -6.17 -16.43 -5.80
N LYS A 173 -6.35 -15.94 -7.02
CA LYS A 173 -7.62 -15.31 -7.44
C LYS A 173 -8.80 -16.27 -7.35
N LYS A 174 -8.64 -17.53 -7.71
CA LYS A 174 -9.69 -18.57 -7.52
C LYS A 174 -10.05 -18.80 -6.06
N ARG A 175 -9.14 -18.54 -5.14
CA ARG A 175 -9.33 -18.67 -3.69
C ARG A 175 -9.81 -17.38 -3.01
N GLY A 176 -10.08 -16.33 -3.79
CA GLY A 176 -10.62 -15.05 -3.32
C GLY A 176 -9.58 -13.98 -2.96
N VAL A 177 -8.29 -14.20 -3.23
CA VAL A 177 -7.28 -13.16 -3.09
C VAL A 177 -7.34 -12.23 -4.30
N ALA A 178 -7.84 -11.02 -4.09
CA ALA A 178 -8.08 -10.06 -5.17
C ALA A 178 -6.80 -9.43 -5.71
N GLU A 179 -5.81 -9.19 -4.84
CA GLU A 179 -4.63 -8.41 -5.19
C GLU A 179 -3.35 -8.96 -4.56
N MET A 180 -2.25 -8.82 -5.30
CA MET A 180 -0.90 -8.92 -4.76
C MET A 180 -0.50 -7.58 -4.15
N SER A 181 0.34 -7.60 -3.13
CA SER A 181 0.83 -6.37 -2.47
C SER A 181 1.83 -5.59 -3.32
N PHE A 182 2.52 -6.29 -4.20
CA PHE A 182 3.43 -5.77 -5.22
C PHE A 182 3.52 -6.79 -6.38
N THR A 183 4.24 -6.44 -7.43
CA THR A 183 4.43 -7.33 -8.58
C THR A 183 5.13 -8.61 -8.15
N THR A 184 4.48 -9.75 -8.35
CA THR A 184 5.02 -11.07 -8.00
C THR A 184 6.34 -11.31 -8.73
N MET A 185 7.39 -11.64 -8.00
CA MET A 185 8.70 -11.94 -8.56
C MET A 185 9.05 -13.42 -8.38
N VAL A 186 9.30 -14.10 -9.50
CA VAL A 186 9.87 -15.46 -9.54
C VAL A 186 11.05 -15.44 -10.48
N LEU A 187 12.24 -15.73 -9.97
CA LEU A 187 13.48 -15.62 -10.73
C LEU A 187 14.32 -16.90 -10.64
N PHE A 188 14.92 -17.30 -11.76
CA PHE A 188 15.69 -18.54 -11.89
C PHE A 188 17.20 -18.29 -12.08
N GLY A 189 18.02 -19.10 -11.41
CA GLY A 189 19.46 -19.13 -11.61
C GLY A 189 20.13 -17.77 -11.44
N GLU A 190 20.75 -17.23 -12.47
CA GLU A 190 21.45 -15.94 -12.45
C GLU A 190 20.50 -14.76 -12.23
N ASN A 191 19.24 -14.83 -12.72
CA ASN A 191 18.26 -13.79 -12.50
C ASN A 191 17.93 -13.62 -11.01
N ALA A 192 18.00 -14.68 -10.22
CA ALA A 192 17.76 -14.64 -8.78
C ALA A 192 18.77 -13.77 -7.99
N ALA A 193 19.86 -13.37 -8.63
CA ALA A 193 20.83 -12.43 -8.05
C ALA A 193 20.40 -10.94 -8.21
N SER A 194 19.34 -10.67 -8.96
CA SER A 194 18.85 -9.31 -9.20
C SER A 194 17.81 -8.91 -8.15
N PRO A 195 18.10 -7.94 -7.24
CA PRO A 195 17.15 -7.54 -6.18
C PRO A 195 15.83 -6.97 -6.69
N HIS A 196 15.81 -6.44 -7.91
CA HIS A 196 14.64 -5.87 -8.58
C HIS A 196 14.45 -6.52 -9.97
N GLY A 197 14.71 -7.82 -10.06
CA GLY A 197 14.52 -8.56 -11.29
C GLY A 197 13.06 -8.61 -11.72
N VAL A 198 12.82 -8.66 -13.02
CA VAL A 198 11.49 -8.80 -13.59
C VAL A 198 11.38 -10.20 -14.18
N PRO A 199 10.36 -11.00 -13.80
CA PRO A 199 10.12 -12.32 -14.36
C PRO A 199 9.96 -12.27 -15.88
N GLY A 200 10.59 -13.21 -16.58
CA GLY A 200 10.60 -13.28 -18.04
C GLY A 200 10.34 -14.69 -18.57
N ASP A 201 10.84 -14.91 -19.77
CA ASP A 201 10.77 -16.18 -20.50
C ASP A 201 11.94 -17.12 -20.18
N THR A 202 12.77 -16.77 -19.18
CA THR A 202 13.85 -17.63 -18.68
C THR A 202 13.29 -18.95 -18.20
N LYS A 203 13.84 -20.05 -18.76
CA LYS A 203 13.40 -21.42 -18.47
C LYS A 203 14.19 -22.01 -17.32
N LEU A 204 13.47 -22.63 -16.38
CA LEU A 204 14.04 -23.35 -15.26
C LEU A 204 14.88 -24.55 -15.75
N LYS A 205 16.11 -24.66 -15.23
CA LYS A 205 17.00 -25.79 -15.46
C LYS A 205 17.32 -26.48 -14.14
N LYS A 206 17.72 -27.73 -14.17
CA LYS A 206 18.20 -28.45 -12.98
C LYS A 206 19.41 -27.74 -12.35
N ASN A 207 19.55 -27.92 -11.05
CA ASN A 207 20.66 -27.43 -10.24
C ASN A 207 20.75 -25.89 -10.17
N GLN A 208 19.60 -25.21 -10.17
CA GLN A 208 19.51 -23.75 -10.02
C GLN A 208 18.75 -23.36 -8.75
N PHE A 209 19.07 -22.19 -8.23
CA PHE A 209 18.21 -21.52 -7.28
C PHE A 209 16.98 -20.94 -7.96
N VAL A 210 15.88 -20.96 -7.22
CA VAL A 210 14.61 -20.31 -7.57
C VAL A 210 14.26 -19.37 -6.42
N LEU A 211 14.22 -18.09 -6.72
CA LEU A 211 13.81 -17.06 -5.78
C LEU A 211 12.35 -16.72 -6.02
N PHE A 212 11.58 -16.71 -4.96
CA PHE A 212 10.23 -16.15 -4.90
C PHE A 212 10.25 -14.93 -4.00
N ASP A 213 9.69 -13.84 -4.50
CA ASP A 213 9.46 -12.62 -3.74
C ASP A 213 8.06 -12.12 -4.09
N LEU A 214 7.15 -12.21 -3.13
CA LEU A 214 5.73 -12.00 -3.34
C LEU A 214 5.02 -11.60 -2.05
N GLY A 215 3.86 -11.03 -2.20
CA GLY A 215 2.99 -10.73 -1.09
C GLY A 215 1.56 -10.54 -1.55
N THR A 216 0.63 -10.59 -0.64
CA THR A 216 -0.81 -10.45 -0.91
C THR A 216 -1.42 -9.30 -0.11
N MET A 217 -2.55 -8.81 -0.58
CA MET A 217 -3.37 -7.84 0.14
C MET A 217 -4.58 -8.52 0.77
N HIS A 218 -4.86 -8.17 2.04
CA HIS A 218 -6.10 -8.54 2.70
C HIS A 218 -6.64 -7.35 3.49
N GLU A 219 -7.88 -6.93 3.19
CA GLU A 219 -8.55 -5.79 3.84
C GLU A 219 -7.66 -4.51 3.90
N GLY A 220 -6.89 -4.25 2.84
CA GLY A 220 -5.98 -3.11 2.75
C GLY A 220 -4.63 -3.28 3.46
N TYR A 221 -4.34 -4.45 4.04
CA TYR A 221 -3.07 -4.77 4.71
C TYR A 221 -2.25 -5.73 3.87
N ALA A 222 -0.96 -5.43 3.76
CA ALA A 222 -0.02 -6.17 2.93
C ALA A 222 0.75 -7.24 3.70
N SER A 223 1.09 -8.32 3.01
CA SER A 223 2.23 -9.18 3.37
C SER A 223 3.36 -9.00 2.38
N ASP A 224 4.54 -9.45 2.77
CA ASP A 224 5.78 -9.44 2.00
C ASP A 224 6.63 -10.62 2.46
N VAL A 225 7.01 -11.51 1.53
CA VAL A 225 7.77 -12.71 1.85
C VAL A 225 8.69 -13.10 0.70
N THR A 226 9.96 -13.33 1.03
CA THR A 226 10.96 -13.87 0.11
C THR A 226 11.37 -15.26 0.53
N ARG A 227 11.46 -16.20 -0.41
CA ARG A 227 12.02 -17.56 -0.20
C ARG A 227 12.85 -17.97 -1.41
N THR A 228 13.96 -18.63 -1.10
CA THR A 228 14.84 -19.21 -2.10
C THR A 228 14.84 -20.73 -1.98
N PHE A 229 14.55 -21.41 -3.08
CA PHE A 229 14.55 -22.87 -3.18
C PHE A 229 15.67 -23.33 -4.13
N PHE A 230 16.10 -24.56 -3.97
CA PHE A 230 16.98 -25.20 -4.94
C PHE A 230 16.18 -26.21 -5.77
N PHE A 231 16.22 -26.06 -7.08
CA PHE A 231 15.59 -26.98 -8.03
C PHE A 231 16.61 -27.99 -8.56
N GLY A 232 16.64 -29.17 -7.99
CA GLY A 232 17.58 -30.22 -8.31
C GLY A 232 17.69 -31.26 -7.18
N GLU A 233 18.60 -32.23 -7.34
CA GLU A 233 18.78 -33.25 -6.32
C GLU A 233 19.66 -32.76 -5.16
N GLU A 234 20.85 -32.23 -5.47
CA GLU A 234 21.83 -31.81 -4.46
C GLU A 234 22.54 -30.52 -4.91
N PRO A 235 22.50 -29.43 -4.12
CA PRO A 235 23.27 -28.22 -4.41
C PRO A 235 24.78 -28.49 -4.23
N SER A 236 25.60 -27.83 -5.03
CA SER A 236 27.07 -27.87 -4.88
C SER A 236 27.48 -27.27 -3.53
N ALA A 237 28.69 -27.63 -3.09
CA ALA A 237 29.27 -27.08 -1.85
C ALA A 237 29.32 -25.54 -1.87
N HIS A 238 29.59 -24.94 -3.03
CA HIS A 238 29.54 -23.48 -3.19
C HIS A 238 28.14 -22.90 -3.01
N GLN A 239 27.12 -23.50 -3.64
CA GLN A 239 25.73 -23.07 -3.50
C GLN A 239 25.24 -23.19 -2.06
N LYS A 240 25.52 -24.33 -1.38
CA LYS A 240 25.21 -24.50 0.06
C LYS A 240 25.83 -23.38 0.90
N ARG A 241 27.14 -23.12 0.72
CA ARG A 241 27.84 -22.09 1.47
C ARG A 241 27.22 -20.71 1.27
N ILE A 242 26.86 -20.32 0.03
CA ILE A 242 26.23 -19.02 -0.23
C ILE A 242 24.88 -18.93 0.47
N TYR A 243 24.04 -19.97 0.34
CA TYR A 243 22.74 -20.02 1.01
C TYR A 243 22.88 -19.90 2.54
N GLU A 244 23.79 -20.65 3.14
CA GLU A 244 24.05 -20.62 4.59
C GLU A 244 24.55 -19.24 5.07
N LEU A 245 25.38 -18.56 4.29
CA LEU A 245 25.85 -17.20 4.60
C LEU A 245 24.69 -16.18 4.61
N VAL A 246 23.80 -16.25 3.61
CA VAL A 246 22.64 -15.37 3.56
C VAL A 246 21.67 -15.67 4.70
N LEU A 247 21.43 -16.96 5.00
CA LEU A 247 20.59 -17.37 6.12
C LEU A 247 21.15 -16.88 7.46
N ALA A 248 22.47 -17.05 7.69
CA ALA A 248 23.10 -16.58 8.91
C ALA A 248 22.99 -15.05 9.08
N ALA A 249 23.19 -14.29 7.98
CA ALA A 249 23.00 -12.84 8.01
C ALA A 249 21.55 -12.43 8.34
N HIS A 250 20.58 -13.14 7.77
CA HIS A 250 19.15 -12.96 8.11
C HIS A 250 18.89 -13.23 9.60
N ASP A 251 19.36 -14.36 10.11
CA ASP A 251 19.13 -14.76 11.51
C ASP A 251 19.79 -13.81 12.50
N GLU A 252 21.02 -13.32 12.20
CA GLU A 252 21.67 -12.28 13.01
C GLU A 252 20.88 -10.97 13.00
N ALA A 253 20.34 -10.56 11.83
CA ALA A 253 19.50 -9.36 11.73
C ALA A 253 18.21 -9.52 12.55
N MET A 254 17.54 -10.67 12.47
CA MET A 254 16.33 -10.98 13.25
C MET A 254 16.61 -10.97 14.76
N ALA A 255 17.76 -11.51 15.19
CA ALA A 255 18.16 -11.50 16.60
C ALA A 255 18.49 -10.09 17.12
N ALA A 256 18.83 -9.15 16.25
CA ALA A 256 19.12 -7.75 16.60
C ALA A 256 17.87 -6.87 16.73
N VAL A 257 16.69 -7.35 16.34
CA VAL A 257 15.41 -6.64 16.51
C VAL A 257 14.96 -6.81 17.97
N HIS A 258 14.83 -5.68 18.69
CA HIS A 258 14.42 -5.61 20.10
C HIS A 258 13.02 -5.01 20.25
#